data_5c9de331f0e3d8f46fe6e530f8caa637
#
_entry.id   5c9de331f0e3d8f46fe6e530f8caa637
#
_cell.length_a   1.000
_cell.length_b   1.000
_cell.length_c   1.000
_cell.angle_alpha   90.00
_cell.angle_beta   90.00
_cell.angle_gamma   90.00
#
_symmetry.space_group_name_H-M   'P 1'
#
loop_
_entity.id
_entity.type
_entity.pdbx_description
1 polymer ?
#
loop_
_entity_poly.entity_id
_entity_poly.type
_entity_poly.pdbx_seq_one_letter_code
_entity_poly.pdbx_strand_id
1 'polypeptide(L)'
;MNTMIILFALAMCVGCGQSSEQKEESVPTDVTKAEKQEQVQVEAEDEDTLENGEQVFRVVEVMPKFPGGDAELLKFIAKNVKYPQESQEKGEQGRVICSFVVTKDGTLTNYKVLRGISPALDQEAVRVLQMMPRWTPGTQKGEPVAVKYTVPITFKLQ
;
A
#
# COMPACT_ATOMS: atom_id res chain seq x y z
N MET A 1 38.28 20.10 21.62
CA MET A 1 39.65 19.64 21.46
C MET A 1 39.55 18.23 20.89
N ASN A 2 39.65 18.00 19.64
CA ASN A 2 40.74 17.82 18.77
C ASN A 2 40.26 17.89 17.29
N THR A 3 40.82 18.88 16.68
CA THR A 3 40.87 19.14 15.26
C THR A 3 41.85 18.16 14.62
N MET A 4 41.46 17.52 13.49
CA MET A 4 42.50 17.03 12.58
C MET A 4 42.02 17.12 11.14
N ILE A 5 42.50 18.17 10.52
CA ILE A 5 42.47 18.49 9.09
C ILE A 5 43.55 17.63 8.42
N ILE A 6 43.25 16.93 7.37
CA ILE A 6 44.24 16.47 6.41
C ILE A 6 43.78 16.83 5.00
N LEU A 7 44.50 17.78 4.46
CA LEU A 7 44.50 18.29 3.10
C LEU A 7 45.64 17.61 2.34
N PHE A 8 45.40 17.07 1.16
CA PHE A 8 46.41 16.80 0.10
C PHE A 8 45.67 16.47 -1.20
N ALA A 9 45.67 17.30 -2.11
CA ALA A 9 46.62 17.77 -3.14
C ALA A 9 46.42 17.02 -4.49
N LEU A 10 46.01 17.81 -5.37
CA LEU A 10 46.17 17.94 -6.83
C LEU A 10 47.15 17.00 -7.55
N ALA A 11 46.73 16.40 -8.64
CA ALA A 11 47.60 16.18 -9.80
C ALA A 11 46.77 16.16 -11.11
N MET A 12 47.01 17.17 -11.92
CA MET A 12 46.66 17.26 -13.32
C MET A 12 47.49 16.27 -14.15
N CYS A 13 46.89 15.65 -15.15
CA CYS A 13 47.63 15.28 -16.35
C CYS A 13 46.73 15.41 -17.59
N VAL A 14 47.14 16.30 -18.45
CA VAL A 14 46.67 16.60 -19.78
C VAL A 14 47.24 15.55 -20.73
N GLY A 15 46.45 15.04 -21.65
CA GLY A 15 46.90 14.18 -22.73
C GLY A 15 45.87 14.13 -23.88
N CYS A 16 46.17 14.91 -24.89
CA CYS A 16 45.50 15.11 -26.15
C CYS A 16 45.70 13.88 -27.09
N GLY A 17 44.74 13.60 -27.98
CA GLY A 17 44.97 12.69 -29.14
C GLY A 17 43.67 12.12 -29.71
N GLN A 18 43.09 12.64 -30.51
CA GLN A 18 42.55 12.74 -31.86
C GLN A 18 42.37 11.40 -32.62
N SER A 19 41.17 11.27 -33.17
CA SER A 19 40.78 10.93 -34.55
C SER A 19 40.37 9.51 -34.93
N SER A 20 39.22 9.49 -35.53
CA SER A 20 38.73 8.78 -36.75
C SER A 20 38.21 7.34 -36.59
N GLU A 21 36.95 7.25 -36.86
CA GLU A 21 36.24 6.72 -38.05
C GLU A 21 35.99 5.20 -38.12
N GLN A 22 34.72 4.97 -38.15
CA GLN A 22 33.94 4.03 -39.00
C GLN A 22 33.81 2.55 -38.62
N LYS A 23 32.60 2.17 -38.55
CA LYS A 23 31.83 1.22 -39.37
C LYS A 23 31.39 -0.09 -38.74
N GLU A 24 30.07 -0.17 -38.69
CA GLU A 24 29.17 -1.30 -39.01
C GLU A 24 29.26 -2.62 -38.22
N GLU A 25 28.04 -2.88 -37.71
CA GLU A 25 27.23 -4.09 -37.92
C GLU A 25 27.54 -5.31 -37.05
N SER A 26 26.62 -5.60 -36.25
CA SER A 26 25.87 -6.86 -36.13
C SER A 26 25.35 -7.10 -34.73
N VAL A 27 24.02 -7.18 -34.62
CA VAL A 27 23.30 -7.80 -33.55
C VAL A 27 23.61 -9.28 -33.53
N PRO A 28 23.83 -9.94 -32.39
CA PRO A 28 22.75 -10.79 -31.91
C PRO A 28 22.51 -10.75 -30.40
N THR A 29 21.22 -10.62 -30.06
CA THR A 29 20.51 -11.37 -29.04
C THR A 29 21.39 -12.20 -28.08
N ASP A 30 21.46 -11.79 -26.82
CA ASP A 30 21.36 -12.78 -25.75
C ASP A 30 20.62 -12.19 -24.53
N VAL A 31 19.60 -12.92 -24.20
CA VAL A 31 18.69 -12.71 -23.09
C VAL A 31 19.40 -13.17 -21.83
N THR A 32 19.79 -12.25 -20.97
CA THR A 32 20.05 -12.60 -19.58
C THR A 32 19.38 -11.60 -18.67
N LYS A 33 18.20 -11.99 -18.31
CA LYS A 33 17.33 -11.53 -17.25
C LYS A 33 18.12 -11.39 -15.95
N ALA A 34 18.45 -10.18 -15.60
CA ALA A 34 18.79 -9.83 -14.23
C ALA A 34 17.60 -9.06 -13.66
N GLU A 35 16.69 -9.80 -13.05
CA GLU A 35 15.69 -9.24 -12.16
C GLU A 35 16.40 -8.56 -10.99
N LYS A 36 16.58 -7.27 -11.10
CA LYS A 36 16.87 -6.42 -9.97
C LYS A 36 15.56 -6.29 -9.20
N GLN A 37 15.40 -7.13 -8.20
CA GLN A 37 14.38 -6.93 -7.17
C GLN A 37 14.69 -5.61 -6.48
N GLU A 38 14.00 -4.58 -6.89
CA GLU A 38 13.93 -3.33 -6.19
C GLU A 38 13.10 -3.60 -4.92
N GLN A 39 13.83 -3.86 -3.84
CA GLN A 39 13.26 -3.86 -2.50
C GLN A 39 12.80 -2.44 -2.22
N VAL A 40 11.51 -2.18 -2.46
CA VAL A 40 10.84 -1.03 -1.89
C VAL A 40 10.82 -1.26 -0.38
N GLN A 41 11.79 -0.69 0.30
CA GLN A 41 11.73 -0.47 1.73
C GLN A 41 10.62 0.55 1.96
N VAL A 42 9.43 0.04 2.20
CA VAL A 42 8.36 0.83 2.80
C VAL A 42 8.74 0.97 4.26
N GLU A 43 9.35 2.09 4.61
CA GLU A 43 9.49 2.49 6.00
C GLU A 43 8.08 2.73 6.53
N ALA A 44 7.57 1.73 7.21
CA ALA A 44 6.28 1.76 7.86
C ALA A 44 6.52 2.12 9.33
N GLU A 45 6.43 3.40 9.63
CA GLU A 45 6.08 3.85 10.97
C GLU A 45 4.59 3.60 11.16
N ASP A 46 4.24 2.36 11.43
CA ASP A 46 2.88 1.97 11.76
C ASP A 46 2.89 1.42 13.18
N GLU A 47 2.11 2.04 14.01
CA GLU A 47 1.72 1.50 15.32
C GLU A 47 1.05 0.14 15.12
N ASP A 48 1.86 -0.93 15.13
CA ASP A 48 1.40 -2.32 15.05
C ASP A 48 0.78 -2.78 16.37
N THR A 49 0.23 -1.84 17.14
CA THR A 49 -0.38 -2.10 18.44
C THR A 49 -1.70 -1.35 18.54
N LEU A 50 -2.76 -2.03 18.95
CA LEU A 50 -4.02 -1.38 19.28
C LEU A 50 -3.90 -0.58 20.59
N GLU A 51 -4.78 0.38 20.81
CA GLU A 51 -4.83 1.19 22.04
C GLU A 51 -4.91 0.34 23.33
N ASN A 52 -5.38 -0.89 23.23
CA ASN A 52 -5.44 -1.87 24.31
C ASN A 52 -4.16 -2.68 24.51
N GLY A 53 -3.08 -2.37 23.79
CA GLY A 53 -1.81 -3.09 23.85
C GLY A 53 -1.79 -4.41 23.06
N GLU A 54 -2.83 -4.70 22.29
CA GLU A 54 -2.88 -5.91 21.46
C GLU A 54 -2.04 -5.74 20.19
N GLN A 55 -1.17 -6.72 19.92
CA GLN A 55 -0.34 -6.74 18.74
C GLN A 55 -1.18 -6.99 17.48
N VAL A 56 -0.99 -6.16 16.47
CA VAL A 56 -1.66 -6.25 15.16
C VAL A 56 -0.72 -6.87 14.15
N PHE A 57 -1.19 -7.90 13.48
CA PHE A 57 -0.46 -8.60 12.44
C PHE A 57 -0.86 -8.09 11.05
N ARG A 58 0.08 -8.02 10.12
CA ARG A 58 -0.17 -7.69 8.71
C ARG A 58 -0.29 -8.93 7.84
N VAL A 59 0.44 -9.97 8.19
CA VAL A 59 0.46 -11.25 7.48
C VAL A 59 0.31 -12.36 8.52
N VAL A 60 -0.65 -13.23 8.29
CA VAL A 60 -0.96 -14.38 9.16
C VAL A 60 -1.19 -15.62 8.30
N GLU A 61 -1.16 -16.81 8.94
CA GLU A 61 -1.38 -18.07 8.24
C GLU A 61 -2.76 -18.14 7.58
N VAL A 62 -3.79 -17.65 8.29
CA VAL A 62 -5.15 -17.54 7.76
C VAL A 62 -5.62 -16.10 7.88
N MET A 63 -5.84 -15.46 6.74
CA MET A 63 -6.34 -14.08 6.70
C MET A 63 -7.80 -13.97 7.15
N PRO A 64 -8.20 -12.83 7.75
CA PRO A 64 -9.59 -12.61 8.11
C PRO A 64 -10.48 -12.59 6.86
N LYS A 65 -11.73 -13.02 7.02
CA LYS A 65 -12.69 -13.13 5.91
C LYS A 65 -14.01 -12.46 6.23
N PHE A 66 -14.57 -11.77 5.23
CA PHE A 66 -15.94 -11.28 5.28
C PHE A 66 -16.93 -12.46 5.33
N PRO A 67 -18.05 -12.38 6.05
CA PRO A 67 -19.11 -13.39 5.99
C PRO A 67 -19.59 -13.60 4.56
N GLY A 68 -19.41 -14.81 4.03
CA GLY A 68 -19.69 -15.13 2.63
C GLY A 68 -18.53 -14.90 1.65
N GLY A 69 -17.37 -14.42 2.14
CA GLY A 69 -16.14 -14.26 1.36
C GLY A 69 -16.06 -12.95 0.57
N ASP A 70 -15.04 -12.84 -0.27
CA ASP A 70 -14.70 -11.58 -0.98
C ASP A 70 -15.80 -11.14 -1.97
N ALA A 71 -16.49 -12.08 -2.59
CA ALA A 71 -17.58 -11.76 -3.52
C ALA A 71 -18.73 -11.05 -2.80
N GLU A 72 -19.08 -11.51 -1.59
CA GLU A 72 -20.13 -10.88 -0.79
C GLU A 72 -19.67 -9.54 -0.21
N LEU A 73 -18.39 -9.40 0.11
CA LEU A 73 -17.79 -8.11 0.50
C LEU A 73 -17.98 -7.08 -0.61
N LEU A 74 -17.64 -7.42 -1.85
CA LEU A 74 -17.80 -6.51 -2.99
C LEU A 74 -19.26 -6.13 -3.23
N LYS A 75 -20.18 -7.09 -3.12
CA LYS A 75 -21.62 -6.83 -3.21
C LYS A 75 -22.10 -5.93 -2.07
N PHE A 76 -21.65 -6.17 -0.85
CA PHE A 76 -22.00 -5.35 0.30
C PHE A 76 -21.55 -3.91 0.08
N ILE A 77 -20.30 -3.69 -0.35
CA ILE A 77 -19.77 -2.36 -0.67
C ILE A 77 -20.63 -1.70 -1.76
N ALA A 78 -20.84 -2.38 -2.88
CA ALA A 78 -21.62 -1.84 -4.01
C ALA A 78 -23.04 -1.47 -3.63
N LYS A 79 -23.68 -2.22 -2.72
CA LYS A 79 -25.04 -1.98 -2.25
C LYS A 79 -25.14 -0.80 -1.27
N ASN A 80 -24.13 -0.60 -0.45
CA ASN A 80 -24.16 0.36 0.65
C ASN A 80 -23.45 1.67 0.35
N VAL A 81 -22.59 1.72 -0.65
CA VAL A 81 -21.92 2.94 -1.10
C VAL A 81 -22.93 3.92 -1.68
N LYS A 82 -22.96 5.12 -1.13
CA LYS A 82 -23.73 6.25 -1.65
C LYS A 82 -22.76 7.26 -2.23
N TYR A 83 -23.01 7.67 -3.45
CA TYR A 83 -22.18 8.69 -4.07
C TYR A 83 -22.59 10.08 -3.56
N PRO A 84 -21.70 10.84 -2.91
CA PRO A 84 -22.02 12.19 -2.45
C PRO A 84 -22.31 13.12 -3.64
N GLN A 85 -23.34 13.96 -3.51
CA GLN A 85 -23.74 14.89 -4.57
C GLN A 85 -22.62 15.84 -4.97
N GLU A 86 -21.89 16.38 -3.98
CA GLU A 86 -20.75 17.26 -4.22
C GLU A 86 -19.67 16.60 -5.10
N SER A 87 -19.38 15.33 -4.87
CA SER A 87 -18.41 14.58 -5.66
C SER A 87 -18.93 14.22 -7.05
N GLN A 88 -20.26 14.05 -7.21
CA GLN A 88 -20.89 13.87 -8.52
C GLN A 88 -20.77 15.13 -9.36
N GLU A 89 -21.09 16.30 -8.79
CA GLU A 89 -21.02 17.59 -9.47
C GLU A 89 -19.58 17.95 -9.89
N LYS A 90 -18.58 17.57 -9.08
CA LYS A 90 -17.18 17.78 -9.36
C LYS A 90 -16.59 16.72 -10.30
N GLY A 91 -17.32 15.66 -10.62
CA GLY A 91 -16.83 14.57 -11.46
C GLY A 91 -15.71 13.74 -10.80
N GLU A 92 -15.65 13.73 -9.47
CA GLU A 92 -14.61 13.02 -8.71
C GLU A 92 -14.85 11.52 -8.76
N GLN A 93 -13.98 10.75 -9.36
CA GLN A 93 -14.05 9.30 -9.46
C GLN A 93 -12.69 8.65 -9.24
N GLY A 94 -12.68 7.39 -8.83
CA GLY A 94 -11.43 6.66 -8.60
C GLY A 94 -11.57 5.59 -7.53
N ARG A 95 -10.45 5.31 -6.85
CA ARG A 95 -10.36 4.27 -5.83
C ARG A 95 -9.84 4.84 -4.53
N VAL A 96 -10.64 4.74 -3.47
CA VAL A 96 -10.24 5.03 -2.10
C VAL A 96 -9.69 3.75 -1.47
N ILE A 97 -8.50 3.81 -0.91
CA ILE A 97 -7.87 2.67 -0.22
C ILE A 97 -7.98 2.91 1.27
N CYS A 98 -8.72 2.03 1.94
CA CYS A 98 -8.90 2.08 3.38
C CYS A 98 -8.27 0.87 4.06
N SER A 99 -7.76 1.07 5.25
CA SER A 99 -7.33 -0.01 6.14
C SER A 99 -8.14 0.01 7.44
N PHE A 100 -8.27 -1.14 8.04
CA PHE A 100 -8.88 -1.34 9.35
C PHE A 100 -8.28 -2.58 10.01
N VAL A 101 -8.50 -2.74 11.28
CA VAL A 101 -8.06 -3.91 12.03
C VAL A 101 -9.25 -4.79 12.33
N VAL A 102 -9.13 -6.07 12.00
CA VAL A 102 -10.06 -7.12 12.41
C VAL A 102 -9.53 -7.72 13.71
N THR A 103 -10.25 -7.51 14.80
CA THR A 103 -9.86 -8.04 16.11
C THR A 103 -10.08 -9.56 16.21
N LYS A 104 -9.60 -10.18 17.28
CA LYS A 104 -9.82 -11.61 17.58
C LYS A 104 -11.29 -12.02 17.59
N ASP A 105 -12.17 -11.09 17.94
CA ASP A 105 -13.63 -11.29 17.97
C ASP A 105 -14.30 -11.07 16.61
N GLY A 106 -13.53 -10.70 15.59
CA GLY A 106 -14.04 -10.35 14.27
C GLY A 106 -14.64 -8.95 14.19
N THR A 107 -14.51 -8.12 15.22
CA THR A 107 -14.95 -6.73 15.21
C THR A 107 -13.96 -5.88 14.42
N LEU A 108 -14.48 -4.90 13.68
CA LEU A 108 -13.66 -3.98 12.92
C LEU A 108 -13.38 -2.73 13.73
N THR A 109 -12.11 -2.33 13.77
CA THR A 109 -11.63 -1.15 14.52
C THR A 109 -10.53 -0.44 13.75
N ASN A 110 -10.09 0.72 14.25
CA ASN A 110 -8.94 1.47 13.72
C ASN A 110 -9.01 1.72 12.20
N TYR A 111 -10.11 2.33 11.77
CA TYR A 111 -10.33 2.70 10.37
C TYR A 111 -9.41 3.84 9.95
N LYS A 112 -8.68 3.66 8.86
CA LYS A 112 -7.75 4.66 8.32
C LYS A 112 -7.84 4.71 6.80
N VAL A 113 -7.94 5.90 6.24
CA VAL A 113 -7.83 6.09 4.79
C VAL A 113 -6.35 6.21 4.44
N LEU A 114 -5.82 5.26 3.70
CA LEU A 114 -4.42 5.25 3.24
C LEU A 114 -4.25 6.10 1.98
N ARG A 115 -5.23 6.06 1.09
CA ARG A 115 -5.26 6.85 -0.13
C ARG A 115 -6.70 7.26 -0.42
N GLY A 116 -6.95 8.55 -0.33
CA GLY A 116 -8.24 9.16 -0.62
C GLY A 116 -8.30 9.80 -2.01
N ILE A 117 -9.48 10.32 -2.34
CA ILE A 117 -9.76 11.10 -3.55
C ILE A 117 -10.23 12.49 -3.13
N SER A 118 -11.25 12.52 -2.29
CA SER A 118 -11.80 13.75 -1.73
C SER A 118 -12.38 13.48 -0.33
N PRO A 119 -12.46 14.49 0.53
CA PRO A 119 -12.97 14.32 1.88
C PRO A 119 -14.37 13.68 1.93
N ALA A 120 -15.25 14.01 0.97
CA ALA A 120 -16.59 13.46 0.89
C ALA A 120 -16.59 11.95 0.55
N LEU A 121 -15.80 11.55 -0.43
CA LEU A 121 -15.64 10.13 -0.82
C LEU A 121 -14.94 9.32 0.27
N ASP A 122 -13.97 9.92 0.94
CA ASP A 122 -13.21 9.28 2.01
C ASP A 122 -14.08 9.01 3.24
N GLN A 123 -14.92 9.99 3.64
CA GLN A 123 -15.89 9.83 4.71
C GLN A 123 -16.94 8.77 4.39
N GLU A 124 -17.43 8.74 3.15
CA GLU A 124 -18.37 7.72 2.70
C GLU A 124 -17.74 6.32 2.73
N ALA A 125 -16.50 6.19 2.31
CA ALA A 125 -15.77 4.93 2.38
C ALA A 125 -15.67 4.42 3.83
N VAL A 126 -15.29 5.27 4.78
CA VAL A 126 -15.22 4.92 6.20
C VAL A 126 -16.60 4.55 6.74
N ARG A 127 -17.66 5.30 6.38
CA ARG A 127 -19.04 4.99 6.77
C ARG A 127 -19.46 3.58 6.35
N VAL A 128 -19.15 3.19 5.13
CA VAL A 128 -19.48 1.85 4.62
C VAL A 128 -18.72 0.77 5.39
N LEU A 129 -17.45 1.01 5.73
CA LEU A 129 -16.66 0.06 6.53
C LEU A 129 -17.26 -0.12 7.93
N GLN A 130 -17.72 0.96 8.56
CA GLN A 130 -18.36 0.91 9.90
C GLN A 130 -19.68 0.15 9.92
N MET A 131 -20.36 0.05 8.77
CA MET A 131 -21.60 -0.71 8.63
C MET A 131 -21.38 -2.21 8.38
N MET A 132 -20.14 -2.64 8.21
CA MET A 132 -19.85 -4.06 7.94
C MET A 132 -20.17 -4.94 9.16
N PRO A 133 -20.69 -6.15 8.92
CA PRO A 133 -20.90 -7.13 9.99
C PRO A 133 -19.56 -7.62 10.54
N ARG A 134 -19.60 -8.42 11.60
CA ARG A 134 -18.42 -9.08 12.15
C ARG A 134 -17.80 -10.02 11.11
N TRP A 135 -16.48 -9.97 11.03
CA TRP A 135 -15.69 -10.83 10.16
C TRP A 135 -15.28 -12.12 10.88
N THR A 136 -14.90 -13.13 10.10
CA THR A 136 -14.15 -14.26 10.65
C THR A 136 -12.72 -13.76 10.92
N PRO A 137 -12.21 -13.85 12.17
CA PRO A 137 -10.88 -13.35 12.50
C PRO A 137 -9.78 -14.13 11.78
N GLY A 138 -8.63 -13.50 11.60
CA GLY A 138 -7.43 -14.18 11.13
C GLY A 138 -6.85 -15.07 12.22
N THR A 139 -6.13 -16.11 11.85
CA THR A 139 -5.46 -16.99 12.80
C THR A 139 -3.98 -17.15 12.51
N GLN A 140 -3.21 -17.23 13.59
CA GLN A 140 -1.78 -17.50 13.60
C GLN A 140 -1.51 -18.64 14.58
N LYS A 141 -0.84 -19.70 14.13
CA LYS A 141 -0.60 -20.92 14.92
C LYS A 141 -1.87 -21.51 15.54
N GLY A 142 -3.00 -21.37 14.84
CA GLY A 142 -4.30 -21.87 15.30
C GLY A 142 -5.04 -20.94 16.28
N GLU A 143 -4.44 -19.83 16.72
CA GLU A 143 -5.06 -18.85 17.61
C GLU A 143 -5.59 -17.63 16.84
N PRO A 144 -6.77 -17.09 17.22
CA PRO A 144 -7.28 -15.87 16.61
C PRO A 144 -6.42 -14.67 17.01
N VAL A 145 -6.05 -13.85 16.02
CA VAL A 145 -5.20 -12.67 16.21
C VAL A 145 -5.82 -11.45 15.55
N ALA A 146 -5.44 -10.27 16.03
CA ALA A 146 -5.81 -9.01 15.39
C ALA A 146 -5.00 -8.82 14.10
N VAL A 147 -5.69 -8.54 12.98
CA VAL A 147 -5.07 -8.44 11.67
C VAL A 147 -5.46 -7.14 10.98
N LYS A 148 -4.48 -6.41 10.48
CA LYS A 148 -4.69 -5.23 9.62
C LYS A 148 -5.08 -5.68 8.22
N TYR A 149 -6.24 -5.24 7.78
CA TYR A 149 -6.77 -5.55 6.45
C TYR A 149 -6.97 -4.28 5.63
N THR A 150 -6.74 -4.36 4.33
CA THR A 150 -6.87 -3.22 3.42
C THR A 150 -7.86 -3.54 2.31
N VAL A 151 -8.81 -2.63 2.09
CA VAL A 151 -9.87 -2.78 1.08
C VAL A 151 -9.88 -1.58 0.15
N PRO A 152 -9.86 -1.79 -1.18
CA PRO A 152 -10.11 -0.75 -2.15
C PRO A 152 -11.61 -0.58 -2.39
N ILE A 153 -12.12 0.64 -2.24
CA ILE A 153 -13.51 1.03 -2.57
C ILE A 153 -13.47 1.87 -3.84
N THR A 154 -14.15 1.41 -4.89
CA THR A 154 -14.14 2.08 -6.18
C THR A 154 -15.40 2.92 -6.36
N PHE A 155 -15.20 4.21 -6.61
CA PHE A 155 -16.25 5.17 -6.96
C PHE A 155 -16.21 5.44 -8.46
N LYS A 156 -17.32 5.17 -9.16
CA LYS A 156 -17.50 5.44 -10.58
C LYS A 156 -18.79 6.21 -10.80
N LEU A 157 -18.73 7.22 -11.61
CA LEU A 157 -19.91 7.91 -12.14
C LEU A 157 -20.57 7.01 -13.19
N GLN A 158 -21.87 6.89 -13.12
CA GLN A 158 -22.71 6.20 -14.11
C GLN A 158 -23.19 7.17 -15.19
#